data_3a15ec04a58118370603a4e2b9b8a023
#
_entry.id   3a15ec04a58118370603a4e2b9b8a023
#
_cell.length_a   1.000
_cell.length_b   1.000
_cell.length_c   1.000
_cell.angle_alpha   90.00
_cell.angle_beta   90.00
_cell.angle_gamma   90.00
#
_symmetry.space_group_name_H-M   'P 1'
#
loop_
_entity.id
_entity.type
_entity.pdbx_description
1 polymer ?
#
loop_
_entity_poly.entity_id
_entity_poly.type
_entity_poly.pdbx_seq_one_letter_code
_entity_poly.pdbx_strand_id
1 'polypeptide(L)' 'MDGMGVRGIRIMAGMTQEAFAESLGVSQSLVSDVECGRRVVSRDLRIKIAQVFGTGDDVLEAIQRAKESDKLAL' A
#
# COMPACT_ATOMS: atom_id res chain seq x y z
N MET A 1 -6.64 3.53 1.03
CA MET A 1 -5.49 2.70 1.49
C MET A 1 -4.79 3.44 2.61
N ASP A 2 -4.46 2.74 3.67
CA ASP A 2 -3.68 3.29 4.77
C ASP A 2 -2.26 2.70 4.78
N GLY A 3 -1.43 3.13 5.75
CA GLY A 3 -0.05 2.66 5.86
C GLY A 3 0.06 1.17 6.10
N MET A 4 -0.89 0.57 6.80
CA MET A 4 -0.93 -0.88 7.03
C MET A 4 -1.22 -1.62 5.72
N GLY A 5 -2.05 -1.06 4.86
CA GLY A 5 -2.30 -1.61 3.53
C GLY A 5 -1.04 -1.61 2.67
N VAL A 6 -0.28 -0.52 2.70
CA VAL A 6 0.99 -0.41 1.98
C VAL A 6 1.98 -1.45 2.51
N ARG A 7 2.11 -1.57 3.82
CA ARG A 7 2.98 -2.57 4.45
C ARG A 7 2.57 -3.99 4.04
N GLY A 8 1.29 -4.28 4.02
CA GLY A 8 0.77 -5.58 3.61
C GLY A 8 1.17 -5.94 2.19
N ILE A 9 1.06 -5.00 1.25
CA ILE A 9 1.47 -5.20 -0.14
C ILE A 9 2.97 -5.49 -0.21
N ARG A 10 3.77 -4.72 0.52
CA ARG A 10 5.22 -4.92 0.56
C ARG A 10 5.59 -6.31 1.09
N ILE A 11 4.98 -6.74 2.18
CA ILE A 11 5.23 -8.04 2.78
C ILE A 11 4.81 -9.16 1.83
N MET A 12 3.66 -9.04 1.21
CA MET A 12 3.19 -10.03 0.22
C MET A 12 4.12 -10.12 -0.98
N ALA A 13 4.75 -9.03 -1.35
CA ALA A 13 5.74 -9.01 -2.43
C ALA A 13 7.11 -9.54 -1.99
N GLY A 14 7.29 -9.85 -0.70
CA GLY A 14 8.54 -10.34 -0.16
C GLY A 14 9.67 -9.32 -0.16
N MET A 15 9.34 -8.02 -0.07
CA MET A 15 10.31 -6.93 -0.20
C MET A 15 10.63 -6.26 1.12
N THR A 16 11.88 -5.80 1.24
CA THR A 16 12.27 -4.86 2.28
C THR A 16 11.70 -3.47 1.96
N GLN A 17 11.70 -2.56 2.94
CA GLN A 17 11.30 -1.17 2.69
C GLN A 17 12.17 -0.51 1.62
N GLU A 18 13.48 -0.78 1.67
CA GLU A 18 14.42 -0.23 0.69
C GLU A 18 14.11 -0.71 -0.73
N ALA A 19 13.93 -2.02 -0.91
CA ALA A 19 13.61 -2.60 -2.22
C ALA A 19 12.26 -2.10 -2.73
N PHE A 20 11.29 -2.00 -1.85
CA PHE A 20 9.95 -1.50 -2.19
C PHE A 20 10.01 -0.03 -2.64
N ALA A 21 10.73 0.81 -1.89
CA ALA A 21 10.92 2.21 -2.25
C ALA A 21 11.61 2.36 -3.60
N GLU A 22 12.66 1.57 -3.83
CA GLU A 22 13.38 1.57 -5.10
C GLU A 22 12.46 1.19 -6.27
N SER A 23 11.65 0.17 -6.10
CA SER A 23 10.72 -0.27 -7.15
C SER A 23 9.67 0.80 -7.48
N LEU A 24 9.34 1.66 -6.52
CA LEU A 24 8.37 2.75 -6.71
C LEU A 24 9.02 4.06 -7.13
N GLY A 25 10.35 4.14 -7.11
CA GLY A 25 11.05 5.39 -7.40
C GLY A 25 10.89 6.46 -6.33
N VAL A 26 10.70 6.05 -5.08
CA VAL A 26 10.56 6.96 -3.92
C VAL A 26 11.62 6.65 -2.88
N SER A 27 11.76 7.52 -1.88
CA SER A 27 12.73 7.29 -0.81
C SER A 27 12.23 6.24 0.18
N GLN A 28 13.17 5.53 0.81
CA GLN A 28 12.84 4.61 1.90
C GLN A 28 12.19 5.34 3.07
N SER A 29 12.64 6.57 3.35
CA SER A 29 12.06 7.40 4.41
C SER A 29 10.58 7.65 4.17
N LEU A 30 10.18 7.88 2.91
CA LEU A 30 8.78 8.05 2.56
C LEU A 30 7.98 6.77 2.86
N VAL A 31 8.49 5.62 2.45
CA VAL A 31 7.84 4.33 2.72
C VAL A 31 7.70 4.10 4.23
N SER A 32 8.78 4.33 4.97
CA SER A 32 8.78 4.17 6.42
C SER A 32 7.74 5.08 7.09
N ASP A 33 7.68 6.35 6.71
CA ASP A 33 6.74 7.30 7.28
C ASP A 33 5.30 6.92 6.98
N VAL A 34 5.03 6.45 5.77
CA VAL A 34 3.69 5.98 5.39
C VAL A 34 3.29 4.75 6.21
N GLU A 35 4.18 3.77 6.31
CA GLU A 35 3.89 2.53 7.06
C GLU A 35 3.72 2.78 8.55
N CYS A 36 4.41 3.77 9.10
CA CYS A 36 4.30 4.16 10.51
C CYS A 36 3.11 5.08 10.80
N GLY A 37 2.42 5.53 9.79
CA GLY A 37 1.28 6.44 9.95
C GLY A 37 1.64 7.90 10.12
N ARG A 38 2.93 8.27 9.93
CA ARG A 38 3.38 9.67 9.99
C ARG A 38 3.00 10.47 8.76
N ARG A 39 2.73 9.78 7.67
CA ARG A 39 2.35 10.38 6.40
C ARG A 39 1.22 9.58 5.77
N VAL A 40 0.22 10.29 5.24
CA VAL A 40 -0.89 9.65 4.54
C VAL A 40 -0.41 9.08 3.20
N VAL A 41 -1.10 8.04 2.73
CA VAL A 41 -0.85 7.49 1.40
C VAL A 41 -1.45 8.45 0.37
N SER A 42 -0.59 9.11 -0.40
CA SER A 42 -1.04 10.03 -1.44
C SER A 42 -1.64 9.25 -2.61
N ARG A 43 -2.43 9.95 -3.41
CA ARG A 43 -3.00 9.38 -4.65
C ARG A 43 -1.88 8.93 -5.59
N ASP A 44 -0.82 9.74 -5.73
CA ASP A 44 0.31 9.40 -6.60
C ASP A 44 1.01 8.14 -6.14
N LEU A 45 1.18 7.96 -4.83
CA LEU A 45 1.80 6.75 -4.29
C LEU A 45 0.93 5.53 -4.57
N ARG A 46 -0.39 5.64 -4.39
CA ARG A 46 -1.33 4.55 -4.72
C ARG A 46 -1.23 4.13 -6.18
N ILE A 47 -1.18 5.11 -7.08
CA ILE A 47 -1.07 4.86 -8.52
C ILE A 47 0.24 4.13 -8.82
N LYS A 48 1.35 4.57 -8.24
CA LYS A 48 2.65 3.92 -8.42
C LYS A 48 2.63 2.47 -7.94
N ILE A 49 2.05 2.21 -6.78
CA ILE A 49 1.92 0.86 -6.24
C ILE A 49 1.10 -0.02 -7.19
N ALA A 50 -0.02 0.49 -7.67
CA ALA A 50 -0.88 -0.24 -8.60
C ALA A 50 -0.16 -0.58 -9.89
N GLN A 51 0.61 0.36 -10.44
CA GLN A 51 1.36 0.17 -11.69
C GLN A 51 2.49 -0.84 -11.55
N VAL A 52 3.23 -0.79 -10.45
CA VAL A 52 4.42 -1.64 -10.26
C VAL A 52 4.04 -3.06 -9.85
N PHE A 53 3.06 -3.21 -8.99
CA PHE A 53 2.71 -4.51 -8.41
C PHE A 53 1.52 -5.18 -9.08
N GLY A 54 0.99 -4.58 -10.15
CA GLY A 54 -0.16 -5.13 -10.85
C GLY A 54 -1.41 -5.21 -9.96
N THR A 55 -1.35 -4.58 -8.79
CA THR A 55 -2.51 -4.41 -7.94
C THR A 55 -3.29 -3.24 -8.51
N GLY A 56 -4.00 -3.48 -9.58
CA GLY A 56 -4.85 -2.47 -10.15
C GLY A 56 -5.88 -2.01 -9.13
N ASP A 57 -6.65 -1.00 -9.51
CA ASP A 57 -7.73 -0.48 -8.67
C ASP A 57 -8.62 -1.60 -8.14
N ASP A 58 -8.77 -2.69 -8.90
CA ASP A 58 -9.58 -3.84 -8.52
C ASP A 58 -9.12 -4.51 -7.23
N VAL A 59 -7.80 -4.65 -7.04
CA VAL A 59 -7.26 -5.28 -5.82
C VAL A 59 -7.40 -4.33 -4.64
N LEU A 60 -7.15 -3.03 -4.85
CA LEU A 60 -7.34 -2.03 -3.82
C LEU A 60 -8.80 -1.92 -3.40
N GLU A 61 -9.71 -1.96 -4.38
CA GLU A 61 -11.14 -2.02 -4.11
C GLU A 61 -11.53 -3.29 -3.37
N ALA A 62 -10.96 -4.43 -3.74
CA ALA A 62 -11.24 -5.71 -3.07
C ALA A 62 -10.80 -5.67 -1.61
N ILE A 63 -9.64 -5.07 -1.32
CA ILE A 63 -9.16 -4.89 0.05
C ILE A 63 -10.10 -3.98 0.83
N GLN A 64 -10.54 -2.88 0.23
CA GLN A 64 -11.50 -1.97 0.85
C GLN A 64 -12.85 -2.64 1.08
N ARG A 65 -13.35 -3.38 0.10
CA ARG A 65 -14.61 -4.12 0.24
C ARG A 65 -14.53 -5.16 1.35
N ALA A 66 -13.41 -5.86 1.47
CA ALA A 66 -13.20 -6.81 2.55
C ALA A 66 -13.27 -6.14 3.91
N LYS A 67 -12.65 -4.96 4.07
CA LYS A 67 -12.73 -4.17 5.30
C LYS A 67 -14.15 -3.70 5.60
N GLU A 68 -14.86 -3.23 4.58
CA GLU A 68 -16.25 -2.79 4.72
C GLU A 68 -17.17 -3.97 5.02
N SER A 69 -16.96 -5.11 4.37
CA SER A 69 -17.72 -6.33 4.65
C SER A 69 -17.53 -6.81 6.08
N ASP A 70 -16.32 -6.74 6.61
CA ASP A 70 -16.04 -7.08 7.99
C ASP A 70 -16.81 -6.16 8.94
N LYS A 71 -16.91 -4.88 8.62
CA LYS A 71 -17.70 -3.93 9.40
C LYS A 71 -19.18 -4.21 9.31
N LEU A 72 -19.66 -4.59 8.13
CA LEU A 72 -21.08 -4.83 7.89
C LEU A 72 -21.54 -6.21 8.37
N ALA A 73 -20.62 -7.18 8.38
CA ALA A 73 -20.91 -8.53 8.84
C ALA A 73 -21.01 -8.63 10.37
N LEU A 74 -20.56 -7.62 11.05
CA LEU A 74 -20.62 -7.53 12.49
C LEU A 74 -21.92 -6.86 12.95
#